data_19cfb948e7075f9afd9849dfcbcbf8b7
#
_entry.id   19cfb948e7075f9afd9849dfcbcbf8b7
#
_cell.length_a   1.000
_cell.length_b   1.000
_cell.length_c   1.000
_cell.angle_alpha   90.00
_cell.angle_beta   90.00
_cell.angle_gamma   90.00
#
_symmetry.space_group_name_H-M   'P 1'
#
loop_
_entity.id
_entity.type
_entity.pdbx_description
1 polymer ?
#
loop_
_entity_poly.entity_id
_entity_poly.type
_entity_poly.pdbx_seq_one_letter_code
_entity_poly.pdbx_strand_id
1 'polypeptide(L)'
;MRNPGSLLLFIALLILPILLESIGVARLIPILTFAFIMSIYALSFSLLLGYLGLLNFGHAVFFGLGAYITTYQLMWLGIPYFLAIIVSASIGSLVGVAIAFITKKASRGVPFAFITLTLLLIVYFLYRRRELRAISGSEQGLIIQLPEVFTSTMIPIISILAFSIMLIRAFNRGFTNLTYLKSIDSFSPRRERTFPRSSLLLACIICIIYALALVFLISAIASRPGPFRISINIYIAALTILYLIYISLKELSYTPLALAWIAVRDNEVRAETMGYNSFALKAIALSISGAIGAISGSLYILYSQGANPDTTFSPLISVYGLVYSIIGGVYTIEGPIIGAILVVIVERYLSDYLGGWNMVVTGILFIAIIMLLPAGITPYLQAAWNKIHIVVRLSTKMDITKAFKENNR
;
A
#
# COMPACT_ATOMS: atom_id res chain seq x y z
N MET A 1 -3.96 20.10 -5.23
CA MET A 1 -3.44 18.77 -5.61
C MET A 1 -1.91 18.82 -5.60
N ARG A 2 -1.26 18.24 -4.57
CA ARG A 2 0.21 18.32 -4.43
C ARG A 2 0.97 17.40 -5.40
N ASN A 3 0.33 16.37 -6.01
CA ASN A 3 0.92 15.55 -7.08
C ASN A 3 -0.16 15.01 -8.04
N PRO A 4 -0.42 15.66 -9.16
CA PRO A 4 -1.31 15.11 -10.20
C PRO A 4 -0.77 13.81 -10.81
N GLY A 5 0.55 13.57 -10.66
CA GLY A 5 1.20 12.36 -11.19
C GLY A 5 0.73 11.06 -10.54
N SER A 6 0.44 11.04 -9.24
CA SER A 6 -0.06 9.82 -8.57
C SER A 6 -1.45 9.42 -9.04
N LEU A 7 -2.28 10.38 -9.39
CA LEU A 7 -3.61 10.17 -9.93
C LEU A 7 -3.56 9.62 -11.36
N LEU A 8 -2.70 10.21 -12.20
CA LEU A 8 -2.48 9.73 -13.57
C LEU A 8 -1.93 8.30 -13.58
N LEU A 9 -1.00 7.99 -12.66
CA LEU A 9 -0.46 6.65 -12.50
C LEU A 9 -1.54 5.66 -12.07
N PHE A 10 -2.42 6.04 -11.14
CA PHE A 10 -3.54 5.18 -10.72
C PHE A 10 -4.49 4.88 -11.89
N ILE A 11 -4.86 5.89 -12.68
CA ILE A 11 -5.71 5.71 -13.87
C ILE A 11 -5.02 4.81 -14.91
N ALA A 12 -3.72 5.00 -15.15
CA ALA A 12 -2.95 4.17 -16.06
C ALA A 12 -2.93 2.70 -15.59
N LEU A 13 -2.71 2.45 -14.29
CA LEU A 13 -2.73 1.11 -13.71
C LEU A 13 -4.14 0.49 -13.75
N LEU A 14 -5.19 1.28 -13.68
CA LEU A 14 -6.57 0.79 -13.74
C LEU A 14 -6.95 0.29 -15.14
N ILE A 15 -6.40 0.91 -16.19
CA ILE A 15 -6.63 0.52 -17.60
C ILE A 15 -5.68 -0.63 -18.02
N LEU A 16 -4.55 -0.79 -17.30
CA LEU A 16 -3.49 -1.74 -17.65
C LEU A 16 -3.97 -3.20 -17.90
N PRO A 17 -4.90 -3.79 -17.11
CA PRO A 17 -5.35 -5.17 -17.35
C PRO A 17 -5.94 -5.39 -18.75
N ILE A 18 -6.69 -4.40 -19.27
CA ILE A 18 -7.29 -4.48 -20.60
C ILE A 18 -6.21 -4.44 -21.68
N LEU A 19 -5.20 -3.57 -21.49
CA LEU A 19 -4.06 -3.49 -22.40
C LEU A 19 -3.22 -4.76 -22.40
N LEU A 20 -2.95 -5.33 -21.23
CA LEU A 20 -2.20 -6.59 -21.10
C LEU A 20 -2.91 -7.76 -21.79
N GLU A 21 -4.22 -7.79 -21.72
CA GLU A 21 -5.01 -8.79 -22.41
C GLU A 21 -4.96 -8.60 -23.94
N SER A 22 -5.13 -7.38 -24.43
CA SER A 22 -5.09 -7.10 -25.87
C SER A 22 -3.75 -7.44 -26.52
N ILE A 23 -2.66 -7.38 -25.74
CA ILE A 23 -1.30 -7.76 -26.16
C ILE A 23 -1.03 -9.27 -25.96
N GLY A 24 -1.96 -10.03 -25.34
CA GLY A 24 -1.80 -11.46 -25.08
C GLY A 24 -0.95 -11.81 -23.85
N VAL A 25 -0.65 -10.83 -22.97
CA VAL A 25 0.19 -10.99 -21.78
C VAL A 25 -0.65 -11.01 -20.49
N ALA A 26 -1.83 -11.63 -20.54
CA ALA A 26 -2.77 -11.72 -19.41
C ALA A 26 -2.19 -12.37 -18.14
N ARG A 27 -1.11 -13.17 -18.28
CA ARG A 27 -0.38 -13.78 -17.15
C ARG A 27 0.16 -12.78 -16.13
N LEU A 28 0.39 -11.52 -16.52
CA LEU A 28 0.87 -10.48 -15.61
C LEU A 28 -0.20 -10.00 -14.62
N ILE A 29 -1.49 -10.17 -14.91
CA ILE A 29 -2.57 -9.66 -14.06
C ILE A 29 -2.53 -10.30 -12.65
N PRO A 30 -2.46 -11.64 -12.50
CA PRO A 30 -2.32 -12.25 -11.18
C PRO A 30 -1.02 -11.85 -10.45
N ILE A 31 0.08 -11.70 -11.19
CA ILE A 31 1.38 -11.29 -10.61
C ILE A 31 1.29 -9.88 -10.03
N LEU A 32 0.72 -8.95 -10.79
CA LEU A 32 0.51 -7.58 -10.34
C LEU A 32 -0.50 -7.50 -9.19
N THR A 33 -1.55 -8.32 -9.21
CA THR A 33 -2.51 -8.43 -8.10
C THR A 33 -1.81 -8.81 -6.80
N PHE A 34 -0.99 -9.86 -6.86
CA PHE A 34 -0.21 -10.30 -5.71
C PHE A 34 0.79 -9.23 -5.27
N ALA A 35 1.45 -8.55 -6.22
CA ALA A 35 2.36 -7.45 -5.93
C ALA A 35 1.67 -6.28 -5.21
N PHE A 36 0.42 -5.94 -5.58
CA PHE A 36 -0.34 -4.90 -4.88
C PHE A 36 -0.74 -5.32 -3.47
N ILE A 37 -1.14 -6.58 -3.28
CA ILE A 37 -1.44 -7.13 -1.94
C ILE A 37 -0.18 -7.07 -1.05
N MET A 38 0.96 -7.48 -1.58
CA MET A 38 2.24 -7.41 -0.86
C MET A 38 2.73 -5.97 -0.66
N SER A 39 2.38 -5.04 -1.55
CA SER A 39 2.63 -3.61 -1.36
C SER A 39 1.87 -3.04 -0.17
N ILE A 40 0.60 -3.43 0.04
CA ILE A 40 -0.18 -3.06 1.21
C ILE A 40 0.49 -3.60 2.48
N TYR A 41 0.92 -4.85 2.46
CA TYR A 41 1.64 -5.48 3.55
C TYR A 41 2.97 -4.78 3.85
N ALA A 42 3.75 -4.44 2.82
CA ALA A 42 5.00 -3.71 2.94
C ALA A 42 4.79 -2.29 3.51
N LEU A 43 3.72 -1.59 3.13
CA LEU A 43 3.36 -0.30 3.70
C LEU A 43 3.06 -0.40 5.20
N SER A 44 2.35 -1.45 5.64
CA SER A 44 2.08 -1.67 7.07
C SER A 44 3.36 -1.94 7.86
N PHE A 45 4.30 -2.70 7.29
CA PHE A 45 5.60 -2.97 7.89
C PHE A 45 6.47 -1.71 7.95
N SER A 46 6.53 -0.94 6.86
CA SER A 46 7.35 0.27 6.78
C SER A 46 6.85 1.39 7.70
N LEU A 47 5.57 1.42 8.06
CA LEU A 47 5.06 2.33 9.08
C LEU A 47 5.78 2.13 10.42
N LEU A 48 5.98 0.89 10.85
CA LEU A 48 6.69 0.58 12.09
C LEU A 48 8.19 0.82 11.97
N LEU A 49 8.80 0.30 10.91
CA LEU A 49 10.25 0.37 10.71
C LEU A 49 10.70 1.80 10.35
N GLY A 50 10.02 2.46 9.43
CA GLY A 50 10.41 3.78 8.92
C GLY A 50 10.14 4.91 9.90
N TYR A 51 8.97 4.95 10.55
CA TYR A 51 8.59 6.03 11.45
C TYR A 51 9.01 5.80 12.91
N LEU A 52 8.99 4.57 13.40
CA LEU A 52 9.29 4.24 14.80
C LEU A 52 10.60 3.49 15.01
N GLY A 53 11.22 2.98 13.94
CA GLY A 53 12.41 2.13 14.05
C GLY A 53 12.13 0.77 14.71
N LEU A 54 10.87 0.31 14.71
CA LEU A 54 10.49 -0.96 15.31
C LEU A 54 10.58 -2.09 14.29
N LEU A 55 11.51 -3.01 14.52
CA LEU A 55 11.69 -4.21 13.69
C LEU A 55 10.75 -5.32 14.19
N ASN A 56 9.61 -5.48 13.54
CA ASN A 56 8.57 -6.43 13.93
C ASN A 56 8.68 -7.73 13.14
N PHE A 57 9.38 -8.74 13.63
CA PHE A 57 9.43 -10.07 12.99
C PHE A 57 8.14 -10.89 13.15
N GLY A 58 7.24 -10.46 14.03
CA GLY A 58 5.91 -11.05 14.18
C GLY A 58 4.84 -10.43 13.26
N HIS A 59 5.22 -9.63 12.27
CA HIS A 59 4.28 -8.88 11.44
C HIS A 59 3.31 -9.77 10.66
N ALA A 60 3.72 -10.99 10.28
CA ALA A 60 2.86 -11.98 9.63
C ALA A 60 1.65 -12.41 10.48
N VAL A 61 1.64 -12.17 11.80
CA VAL A 61 0.45 -12.38 12.64
C VAL A 61 -0.72 -11.55 12.14
N PHE A 62 -0.51 -10.29 11.80
CA PHE A 62 -1.57 -9.42 11.29
C PHE A 62 -2.11 -9.91 9.95
N PHE A 63 -1.20 -10.28 9.04
CA PHE A 63 -1.55 -10.83 7.74
C PHE A 63 -2.35 -12.14 7.86
N GLY A 64 -1.85 -13.09 8.63
CA GLY A 64 -2.49 -14.38 8.84
C GLY A 64 -3.84 -14.27 9.54
N LEU A 65 -3.95 -13.44 10.58
CA LEU A 65 -5.24 -13.19 11.24
C LEU A 65 -6.24 -12.55 10.29
N GLY A 66 -5.82 -11.55 9.48
CA GLY A 66 -6.68 -10.96 8.47
C GLY A 66 -7.20 -12.00 7.49
N ALA A 67 -6.32 -12.89 7.01
CA ALA A 67 -6.66 -13.99 6.13
C ALA A 67 -7.70 -14.94 6.77
N TYR A 68 -7.40 -15.47 7.94
CA TYR A 68 -8.25 -16.46 8.60
C TYR A 68 -9.59 -15.88 9.08
N ILE A 69 -9.60 -14.69 9.67
CA ILE A 69 -10.83 -14.04 10.12
C ILE A 69 -11.77 -13.78 8.94
N THR A 70 -11.24 -13.31 7.81
CA THR A 70 -12.03 -13.13 6.59
C THR A 70 -12.57 -14.46 6.08
N THR A 71 -11.74 -15.52 6.08
CA THR A 71 -12.17 -16.87 5.70
C THR A 71 -13.34 -17.36 6.56
N TYR A 72 -13.27 -17.22 7.88
CA TYR A 72 -14.34 -17.62 8.80
C TYR A 72 -15.63 -16.86 8.56
N GLN A 73 -15.54 -15.56 8.33
CA GLN A 73 -16.69 -14.72 8.10
C GLN A 73 -17.40 -15.08 6.79
N LEU A 74 -16.64 -15.40 5.75
CA LEU A 74 -17.20 -15.80 4.46
C LEU A 74 -17.79 -17.20 4.50
N MET A 75 -17.12 -18.17 5.15
CA MET A 75 -17.56 -19.59 5.15
C MET A 75 -18.72 -19.85 6.10
N TRP A 76 -18.68 -19.29 7.30
CA TRP A 76 -19.61 -19.68 8.35
C TRP A 76 -20.67 -18.63 8.68
N LEU A 77 -20.34 -17.35 8.50
CA LEU A 77 -21.26 -16.25 8.84
C LEU A 77 -21.95 -15.66 7.59
N GLY A 78 -21.49 -15.97 6.39
CA GLY A 78 -22.05 -15.42 5.15
C GLY A 78 -21.97 -13.88 5.09
N ILE A 79 -21.05 -13.27 5.84
CA ILE A 79 -20.90 -11.82 5.91
C ILE A 79 -20.40 -11.29 4.56
N PRO A 80 -20.97 -10.20 4.02
CA PRO A 80 -20.48 -9.56 2.81
C PRO A 80 -19.00 -9.20 2.93
N TYR A 81 -18.20 -9.47 1.89
CA TYR A 81 -16.75 -9.32 1.92
C TYR A 81 -16.27 -7.92 2.40
N PHE A 82 -16.99 -6.84 2.03
CA PHE A 82 -16.61 -5.49 2.46
C PHE A 82 -16.72 -5.28 3.98
N LEU A 83 -17.71 -5.90 4.61
CA LEU A 83 -17.82 -5.90 6.07
C LEU A 83 -16.75 -6.80 6.69
N ALA A 84 -16.46 -7.94 6.06
CA ALA A 84 -15.43 -8.86 6.50
C ALA A 84 -14.04 -8.19 6.57
N ILE A 85 -13.67 -7.37 5.58
CA ILE A 85 -12.42 -6.57 5.62
C ILE A 85 -12.40 -5.62 6.82
N ILE A 86 -13.49 -4.91 7.07
CA ILE A 86 -13.57 -3.92 8.17
C ILE A 86 -13.40 -4.62 9.53
N VAL A 87 -14.08 -5.74 9.72
CA VAL A 87 -13.97 -6.52 10.96
C VAL A 87 -12.56 -7.08 11.13
N SER A 88 -11.97 -7.63 10.06
CA SER A 88 -10.59 -8.14 10.08
C SER A 88 -9.58 -7.02 10.38
N ALA A 89 -9.75 -5.84 9.80
CA ALA A 89 -8.93 -4.67 10.10
C ALA A 89 -9.06 -4.23 11.56
N SER A 90 -10.29 -4.25 12.11
CA SER A 90 -10.54 -3.89 13.51
C SER A 90 -9.88 -4.88 14.46
N ILE A 91 -9.95 -6.18 14.17
CA ILE A 91 -9.28 -7.22 14.99
C ILE A 91 -7.76 -7.10 14.86
N GLY A 92 -7.23 -6.89 13.64
CA GLY A 92 -5.80 -6.63 13.42
C GLY A 92 -5.30 -5.41 14.22
N SER A 93 -6.11 -4.35 14.29
CA SER A 93 -5.85 -3.17 15.11
C SER A 93 -5.79 -3.50 16.61
N LEU A 94 -6.76 -4.26 17.12
CA LEU A 94 -6.80 -4.69 18.53
C LEU A 94 -5.60 -5.57 18.88
N VAL A 95 -5.23 -6.51 18.01
CA VAL A 95 -4.03 -7.34 18.17
C VAL A 95 -2.77 -6.49 18.17
N GLY A 96 -2.70 -5.44 17.36
CA GLY A 96 -1.60 -4.48 17.38
C GLY A 96 -1.46 -3.79 18.74
N VAL A 97 -2.57 -3.36 19.33
CA VAL A 97 -2.58 -2.80 20.69
C VAL A 97 -2.15 -3.86 21.73
N ALA A 98 -2.64 -5.10 21.62
CA ALA A 98 -2.25 -6.18 22.52
C ALA A 98 -0.74 -6.46 22.46
N ILE A 99 -0.15 -6.48 21.25
CA ILE A 99 1.30 -6.62 21.07
C ILE A 99 2.05 -5.45 21.74
N ALA A 100 1.54 -4.21 21.64
CA ALA A 100 2.13 -3.07 22.32
C ALA A 100 2.17 -3.27 23.85
N PHE A 101 1.09 -3.80 24.45
CA PHE A 101 1.05 -4.10 25.88
C PHE A 101 2.03 -5.20 26.28
N ILE A 102 2.11 -6.28 25.51
CA ILE A 102 3.04 -7.40 25.77
C ILE A 102 4.48 -6.91 25.69
N THR A 103 4.79 -6.07 24.72
CA THR A 103 6.15 -5.57 24.46
C THR A 103 6.50 -4.31 25.24
N LYS A 104 5.63 -3.83 26.16
CA LYS A 104 5.82 -2.57 26.90
C LYS A 104 7.17 -2.47 27.60
N LYS A 105 7.66 -3.57 28.22
CA LYS A 105 8.95 -3.61 28.94
C LYS A 105 10.16 -3.80 28.02
N ALA A 106 9.96 -4.37 26.82
CA ALA A 106 10.98 -4.65 25.81
C ALA A 106 10.67 -3.90 24.53
N SER A 107 10.50 -2.60 24.65
CA SER A 107 9.84 -1.77 23.65
C SER A 107 10.72 -1.39 22.45
N ARG A 108 12.00 -1.83 22.40
CA ARG A 108 12.93 -1.51 21.31
C ARG A 108 13.99 -2.59 21.07
N GLY A 109 14.56 -2.52 19.86
CA GLY A 109 15.73 -3.31 19.45
C GLY A 109 15.48 -4.80 19.40
N VAL A 110 16.52 -5.54 19.72
CA VAL A 110 16.55 -7.02 19.65
C VAL A 110 15.48 -7.69 20.50
N PRO A 111 15.22 -7.27 21.77
CA PRO A 111 14.18 -7.89 22.60
C PRO A 111 12.77 -7.77 22.00
N PHE A 112 12.42 -6.63 21.41
CA PHE A 112 11.14 -6.44 20.74
C PHE A 112 10.99 -7.40 19.56
N ALA A 113 12.03 -7.50 18.72
CA ALA A 113 12.04 -8.36 17.55
C ALA A 113 11.85 -9.85 17.92
N PHE A 114 12.53 -10.33 18.99
CA PHE A 114 12.39 -11.72 19.45
C PHE A 114 11.03 -12.01 20.07
N ILE A 115 10.47 -11.11 20.87
CA ILE A 115 9.13 -11.30 21.47
C ILE A 115 8.09 -11.40 20.36
N THR A 116 8.14 -10.50 19.35
CA THR A 116 7.19 -10.52 18.25
C THR A 116 7.35 -11.77 17.38
N LEU A 117 8.58 -12.23 17.13
CA LEU A 117 8.84 -13.50 16.44
C LEU A 117 8.27 -14.69 17.22
N THR A 118 8.48 -14.73 18.55
CA THR A 118 7.95 -15.81 19.40
C THR A 118 6.42 -15.83 19.35
N LEU A 119 5.76 -14.67 19.42
CA LEU A 119 4.30 -14.57 19.28
C LEU A 119 3.83 -15.13 17.94
N LEU A 120 4.53 -14.80 16.85
CA LEU A 120 4.23 -15.35 15.53
C LEU A 120 4.35 -16.87 15.52
N LEU A 121 5.46 -17.42 16.05
CA LEU A 121 5.68 -18.87 16.08
C LEU A 121 4.61 -19.59 16.91
N ILE A 122 4.18 -19.00 18.04
CA ILE A 122 3.09 -19.57 18.84
C ILE A 122 1.81 -19.67 18.00
N VAL A 123 1.42 -18.57 17.31
CA VAL A 123 0.22 -18.56 16.46
C VAL A 123 0.38 -19.52 15.28
N TYR A 124 1.54 -19.54 14.61
CA TYR A 124 1.84 -20.43 13.51
C TYR A 124 1.69 -21.91 13.89
N PHE A 125 2.34 -22.35 14.97
CA PHE A 125 2.25 -23.74 15.45
C PHE A 125 0.86 -24.07 15.98
N LEU A 126 0.16 -23.10 16.60
CA LEU A 126 -1.22 -23.31 17.07
C LEU A 126 -2.15 -23.64 15.88
N TYR A 127 -2.06 -22.90 14.79
CA TYR A 127 -2.92 -23.10 13.61
C TYR A 127 -2.57 -24.39 12.84
N ARG A 128 -1.37 -24.95 12.99
CA ARG A 128 -0.97 -26.24 12.39
C ARG A 128 -1.42 -27.47 13.20
N ARG A 129 -1.89 -27.28 14.44
CA ARG A 129 -2.32 -28.38 15.27
C ARG A 129 -3.51 -29.13 14.69
N ARG A 130 -3.45 -30.48 14.70
CA ARG A 130 -4.52 -31.35 14.21
C ARG A 130 -5.81 -31.21 15.02
N GLU A 131 -5.69 -30.94 16.33
CA GLU A 131 -6.82 -30.72 17.23
C GLU A 131 -7.66 -29.50 16.83
N LEU A 132 -7.05 -28.52 16.19
CA LEU A 132 -7.71 -27.32 15.69
C LEU A 132 -8.10 -27.41 14.21
N ARG A 133 -8.04 -28.61 13.59
CA ARG A 133 -8.35 -28.80 12.17
C ARG A 133 -9.73 -28.25 11.76
N ALA A 134 -10.72 -28.40 12.63
CA ALA A 134 -12.06 -27.87 12.38
C ALA A 134 -12.07 -26.34 12.18
N ILE A 135 -11.13 -25.64 12.83
CA ILE A 135 -11.02 -24.18 12.82
C ILE A 135 -9.98 -23.70 11.79
N SER A 136 -8.79 -24.31 11.78
CA SER A 136 -7.64 -23.83 10.98
C SER A 136 -7.47 -24.55 9.64
N GLY A 137 -8.18 -25.65 9.41
CA GLY A 137 -7.88 -26.56 8.30
C GLY A 137 -6.56 -27.34 8.50
N SER A 138 -5.81 -27.10 9.62
CA SER A 138 -4.48 -27.64 9.89
C SER A 138 -3.52 -27.39 8.70
N GLU A 139 -2.70 -28.34 8.30
CA GLU A 139 -1.75 -28.21 7.20
C GLU A 139 -2.42 -28.07 5.82
N GLN A 140 -3.66 -28.56 5.64
CA GLN A 140 -4.38 -28.46 4.38
C GLN A 140 -4.96 -27.06 4.13
N GLY A 141 -5.17 -26.28 5.21
CA GLY A 141 -5.80 -24.98 5.15
C GLY A 141 -7.32 -25.04 4.92
N LEU A 142 -7.92 -23.87 4.75
CA LEU A 142 -9.35 -23.68 4.46
C LEU A 142 -9.49 -23.18 3.03
N ILE A 143 -10.36 -23.78 2.24
CA ILE A 143 -10.65 -23.35 0.86
C ILE A 143 -11.97 -22.60 0.87
N ILE A 144 -12.01 -21.42 0.23
CA ILE A 144 -13.21 -20.59 0.13
C ILE A 144 -13.76 -20.59 -1.29
N GLN A 145 -15.07 -20.52 -1.40
CA GLN A 145 -15.74 -20.11 -2.63
C GLN A 145 -15.69 -18.58 -2.72
N LEU A 146 -15.32 -18.08 -3.89
CA LEU A 146 -15.26 -16.63 -4.08
C LEU A 146 -16.65 -16.00 -3.95
N PRO A 147 -16.80 -14.91 -3.19
CA PRO A 147 -18.08 -14.21 -3.06
C PRO A 147 -18.62 -13.77 -4.43
N GLU A 148 -19.92 -13.87 -4.62
CA GLU A 148 -20.60 -13.50 -5.89
C GLU A 148 -20.31 -12.06 -6.34
N VAL A 149 -20.01 -11.16 -5.40
CA VAL A 149 -19.61 -9.78 -5.70
C VAL A 149 -18.42 -9.71 -6.65
N PHE A 150 -17.48 -10.68 -6.58
CA PHE A 150 -16.31 -10.73 -7.46
C PHE A 150 -16.61 -11.33 -8.84
N THR A 151 -17.74 -12.00 -9.01
CA THR A 151 -18.23 -12.46 -10.31
C THR A 151 -19.06 -11.40 -11.02
N SER A 152 -19.53 -10.38 -10.30
CA SER A 152 -20.37 -9.28 -10.78
C SER A 152 -19.51 -8.06 -11.16
N THR A 153 -20.15 -7.05 -11.75
CA THR A 153 -19.55 -5.75 -12.08
C THR A 153 -19.59 -4.75 -10.90
N MET A 154 -19.95 -5.20 -9.70
CA MET A 154 -20.09 -4.32 -8.53
C MET A 154 -18.75 -3.74 -8.04
N ILE A 155 -17.66 -4.51 -8.12
CA ILE A 155 -16.34 -4.07 -7.64
C ILE A 155 -15.81 -2.85 -8.38
N PRO A 156 -15.79 -2.79 -9.73
CA PRO A 156 -15.46 -1.58 -10.44
C PRO A 156 -16.30 -0.38 -10.00
N ILE A 157 -17.61 -0.56 -9.82
CA ILE A 157 -18.54 0.51 -9.39
C ILE A 157 -18.17 1.04 -8.00
N ILE A 158 -17.91 0.15 -7.05
CA ILE A 158 -17.53 0.53 -5.67
C ILE A 158 -16.17 1.24 -5.67
N SER A 159 -15.21 0.76 -6.47
CA SER A 159 -13.90 1.40 -6.63
C SER A 159 -14.01 2.82 -7.17
N ILE A 160 -14.93 3.02 -8.11
CA ILE A 160 -15.29 4.32 -8.68
C ILE A 160 -15.83 5.27 -7.63
N LEU A 161 -16.82 4.80 -6.85
CA LEU A 161 -17.44 5.61 -5.80
C LEU A 161 -16.41 6.02 -4.75
N ALA A 162 -15.60 5.08 -4.27
CA ALA A 162 -14.54 5.36 -3.30
C ALA A 162 -13.55 6.41 -3.82
N PHE A 163 -13.13 6.29 -5.08
CA PHE A 163 -12.22 7.21 -5.71
C PHE A 163 -12.86 8.60 -5.96
N SER A 164 -14.12 8.64 -6.39
CA SER A 164 -14.86 9.89 -6.59
C SER A 164 -15.03 10.68 -5.29
N ILE A 165 -15.38 10.01 -4.19
CA ILE A 165 -15.44 10.62 -2.86
C ILE A 165 -14.10 11.22 -2.47
N MET A 166 -13.01 10.53 -2.77
CA MET A 166 -11.67 10.98 -2.47
C MET A 166 -11.24 12.19 -3.32
N LEU A 167 -11.59 12.20 -4.61
CA LEU A 167 -11.40 13.36 -5.48
C LEU A 167 -12.14 14.58 -4.96
N ILE A 168 -13.39 14.42 -4.55
CA ILE A 168 -14.21 15.50 -3.97
C ILE A 168 -13.55 16.03 -2.68
N ARG A 169 -13.07 15.15 -1.80
CA ARG A 169 -12.35 15.54 -0.59
C ARG A 169 -11.04 16.28 -0.89
N ALA A 170 -10.27 15.80 -1.84
CA ALA A 170 -9.03 16.45 -2.26
C ALA A 170 -9.29 17.84 -2.87
N PHE A 171 -10.38 17.98 -3.64
CA PHE A 171 -10.81 19.24 -4.22
C PHE A 171 -11.27 20.23 -3.12
N ASN A 172 -12.12 19.78 -2.19
CA ASN A 172 -12.61 20.62 -1.09
C ASN A 172 -11.47 21.09 -0.18
N ARG A 173 -10.48 20.24 0.15
CA ARG A 173 -9.30 20.65 0.93
C ARG A 173 -8.41 21.64 0.19
N GLY A 174 -8.29 21.50 -1.13
CA GLY A 174 -7.61 22.52 -1.96
C GLY A 174 -8.30 23.89 -1.89
N PHE A 175 -9.62 23.88 -1.84
CA PHE A 175 -10.44 25.08 -1.77
C PHE A 175 -10.38 25.76 -0.38
N THR A 176 -10.46 24.97 0.70
CA THR A 176 -10.37 25.49 2.08
C THR A 176 -8.98 26.06 2.40
N ASN A 177 -7.89 25.45 1.95
CA ASN A 177 -6.54 25.97 2.13
C ASN A 177 -6.33 27.31 1.38
N LEU A 178 -6.99 27.51 0.25
CA LEU A 178 -6.95 28.77 -0.49
C LEU A 178 -7.77 29.87 0.19
N THR A 179 -8.91 29.54 0.80
CA THR A 179 -9.68 30.48 1.60
C THR A 179 -8.94 30.88 2.88
N TYR A 180 -8.19 29.95 3.50
CA TYR A 180 -7.39 30.24 4.69
C TYR A 180 -6.18 31.15 4.35
N LEU A 181 -5.51 30.94 3.23
CA LEU A 181 -4.44 31.82 2.76
C LEU A 181 -4.98 33.22 2.39
N LYS A 182 -6.20 33.30 1.87
CA LYS A 182 -6.86 34.57 1.56
C LYS A 182 -7.22 35.38 2.81
N SER A 183 -7.50 34.70 3.94
CA SER A 183 -7.74 35.38 5.24
C SER A 183 -6.46 35.91 5.91
N ILE A 184 -5.30 35.33 5.61
CA ILE A 184 -3.99 35.80 6.11
C ILE A 184 -3.45 36.93 5.25
N ASP A 185 -3.72 36.90 3.92
CA ASP A 185 -3.32 37.96 2.98
C ASP A 185 -4.18 39.26 3.06
N SER A 186 -5.22 39.30 3.89
CA SER A 186 -6.01 40.51 4.13
C SER A 186 -5.19 41.66 4.77
N PHE A 187 -3.95 41.41 5.17
CA PHE A 187 -3.00 42.41 5.69
C PHE A 187 -2.02 42.96 4.63
N SER A 188 -2.05 42.48 3.36
CA SER A 188 -1.23 43.05 2.28
C SER A 188 -2.10 43.52 1.10
N PRO A 189 -2.06 44.79 0.72
CA PRO A 189 -2.82 45.30 -0.42
C PRO A 189 -2.10 44.91 -1.73
N ARG A 190 -2.83 44.27 -2.61
CA ARG A 190 -2.54 43.96 -4.02
C ARG A 190 -1.90 42.61 -4.34
N ARG A 191 -2.77 41.64 -4.61
CA ARG A 191 -2.86 40.92 -5.90
C ARG A 191 -4.07 39.99 -5.84
N GLU A 192 -5.16 40.38 -6.48
CA GLU A 192 -6.24 39.45 -6.84
C GLU A 192 -5.67 38.36 -7.74
N ARG A 193 -5.26 37.23 -7.13
CA ARG A 193 -5.07 36.01 -7.90
C ARG A 193 -6.45 35.42 -8.16
N THR A 194 -7.09 35.92 -9.20
CA THR A 194 -8.22 35.24 -9.81
C THR A 194 -7.78 33.81 -10.12
N PHE A 195 -8.57 32.84 -9.67
CA PHE A 195 -8.39 31.44 -10.05
C PHE A 195 -8.24 31.37 -11.56
N PRO A 196 -7.15 30.83 -12.13
CA PRO A 196 -7.10 30.68 -13.56
C PRO A 196 -8.26 29.73 -13.94
N ARG A 197 -9.22 30.24 -14.72
CA ARG A 197 -10.33 29.42 -15.28
C ARG A 197 -9.82 28.12 -15.88
N SER A 198 -8.57 28.09 -16.31
CA SER A 198 -7.84 26.93 -16.78
C SER A 198 -7.71 25.79 -15.77
N SER A 199 -7.59 26.06 -14.45
CA SER A 199 -7.46 24.97 -13.44
C SER A 199 -8.80 24.27 -13.15
N LEU A 200 -9.90 24.99 -13.22
CA LEU A 200 -11.26 24.43 -13.12
C LEU A 200 -11.59 23.62 -14.38
N LEU A 201 -11.29 24.13 -15.56
CA LEU A 201 -11.45 23.42 -16.83
C LEU A 201 -10.62 22.13 -16.85
N LEU A 202 -9.38 22.17 -16.37
CA LEU A 202 -8.49 21.02 -16.32
C LEU A 202 -9.01 19.96 -15.34
N ALA A 203 -9.55 20.35 -14.19
CA ALA A 203 -10.20 19.45 -13.24
C ALA A 203 -11.46 18.81 -13.83
N CYS A 204 -12.31 19.57 -14.51
CA CYS A 204 -13.48 19.04 -15.20
C CYS A 204 -13.10 18.06 -16.33
N ILE A 205 -12.09 18.38 -17.14
CA ILE A 205 -11.59 17.49 -18.19
C ILE A 205 -11.07 16.17 -17.59
N ILE A 206 -10.29 16.23 -16.51
CA ILE A 206 -9.81 15.04 -15.81
C ILE A 206 -10.98 14.20 -15.28
N CYS A 207 -12.00 14.81 -14.69
CA CYS A 207 -13.19 14.10 -14.23
C CYS A 207 -13.97 13.45 -15.39
N ILE A 208 -14.09 14.11 -16.52
CA ILE A 208 -14.77 13.57 -17.71
C ILE A 208 -13.97 12.39 -18.29
N ILE A 209 -12.66 12.54 -18.46
CA ILE A 209 -11.79 11.46 -18.95
C ILE A 209 -11.85 10.25 -18.00
N TYR A 210 -11.84 10.50 -16.70
CA TYR A 210 -12.00 9.46 -15.69
C TYR A 210 -13.34 8.75 -15.82
N ALA A 211 -14.45 9.49 -15.92
CA ALA A 211 -15.78 8.91 -16.07
C ALA A 211 -15.91 8.08 -17.35
N LEU A 212 -15.37 8.57 -18.48
CA LEU A 212 -15.35 7.82 -19.73
C LEU A 212 -14.49 6.55 -19.65
N ALA A 213 -13.30 6.65 -19.06
CA ALA A 213 -12.42 5.49 -18.83
C ALA A 213 -13.11 4.42 -17.96
N LEU A 214 -13.93 4.83 -17.02
CA LEU A 214 -14.67 3.95 -16.13
C LEU A 214 -15.83 3.26 -16.83
N VAL A 215 -16.62 3.99 -17.61
CA VAL A 215 -17.71 3.40 -18.41
C VAL A 215 -17.12 2.39 -19.39
N PHE A 216 -16.01 2.72 -20.03
CA PHE A 216 -15.28 1.80 -20.92
C PHE A 216 -14.78 0.56 -20.15
N LEU A 217 -14.18 0.73 -18.96
CA LEU A 217 -13.70 -0.35 -18.13
C LEU A 217 -14.84 -1.29 -17.69
N ILE A 218 -15.97 -0.74 -17.24
CA ILE A 218 -17.14 -1.53 -16.82
C ILE A 218 -17.69 -2.34 -18.01
N SER A 219 -17.86 -1.72 -19.16
CA SER A 219 -18.35 -2.41 -20.35
C SER A 219 -17.40 -3.50 -20.85
N ALA A 220 -16.09 -3.21 -20.82
CA ALA A 220 -15.06 -4.17 -21.18
C ALA A 220 -14.99 -5.36 -20.23
N ILE A 221 -15.17 -5.17 -18.93
CA ILE A 221 -15.19 -6.26 -17.93
C ILE A 221 -16.48 -7.06 -18.03
N ALA A 222 -17.62 -6.42 -18.26
CA ALA A 222 -18.92 -7.09 -18.35
C ALA A 222 -18.97 -8.08 -19.54
N SER A 223 -18.27 -7.77 -20.63
CA SER A 223 -18.25 -8.61 -21.84
C SER A 223 -17.31 -9.83 -21.74
N ARG A 224 -16.56 -10.01 -20.64
CA ARG A 224 -15.52 -11.06 -20.53
C ARG A 224 -16.01 -12.34 -19.86
N PRO A 225 -15.36 -13.52 -20.16
CA PRO A 225 -15.69 -14.78 -19.52
C PRO A 225 -15.44 -14.75 -18.00
N GLY A 226 -16.20 -15.54 -17.24
CA GLY A 226 -16.24 -15.53 -15.77
C GLY A 226 -14.89 -15.58 -15.05
N PRO A 227 -13.97 -16.53 -15.37
CA PRO A 227 -12.69 -16.64 -14.67
C PRO A 227 -11.78 -15.41 -14.84
N PHE A 228 -11.77 -14.84 -16.04
CA PHE A 228 -10.99 -13.65 -16.34
C PHE A 228 -11.55 -12.40 -15.65
N ARG A 229 -12.87 -12.27 -15.62
CA ARG A 229 -13.57 -11.19 -14.90
C ARG A 229 -13.25 -11.19 -13.42
N ILE A 230 -13.21 -12.38 -12.79
CA ILE A 230 -12.82 -12.52 -11.39
C ILE A 230 -11.41 -11.99 -11.15
N SER A 231 -10.44 -12.37 -11.98
CA SER A 231 -9.05 -11.92 -11.84
C SER A 231 -8.91 -10.40 -11.96
N ILE A 232 -9.62 -9.77 -12.89
CA ILE A 232 -9.64 -8.31 -13.04
C ILE A 232 -10.29 -7.65 -11.82
N ASN A 233 -11.41 -8.20 -11.32
CA ASN A 233 -12.09 -7.62 -10.17
C ASN A 233 -11.22 -7.65 -8.92
N ILE A 234 -10.49 -8.75 -8.66
CA ILE A 234 -9.53 -8.83 -7.54
C ILE A 234 -8.38 -7.83 -7.73
N TYR A 235 -7.87 -7.68 -8.96
CA TYR A 235 -6.86 -6.70 -9.30
C TYR A 235 -7.32 -5.27 -8.99
N ILE A 236 -8.52 -4.88 -9.43
CA ILE A 236 -9.10 -3.56 -9.19
C ILE A 236 -9.31 -3.32 -7.69
N ALA A 237 -9.82 -4.31 -6.96
CA ALA A 237 -10.00 -4.22 -5.52
C ALA A 237 -8.66 -3.99 -4.80
N ALA A 238 -7.63 -4.79 -5.13
CA ALA A 238 -6.30 -4.66 -4.55
C ALA A 238 -5.66 -3.30 -4.86
N LEU A 239 -5.72 -2.85 -6.11
CA LEU A 239 -5.21 -1.54 -6.55
C LEU A 239 -5.94 -0.39 -5.85
N THR A 240 -7.26 -0.46 -5.73
CA THR A 240 -8.06 0.60 -5.08
C THR A 240 -7.74 0.71 -3.60
N ILE A 241 -7.68 -0.41 -2.89
CA ILE A 241 -7.36 -0.45 -1.46
C ILE A 241 -5.91 0.01 -1.24
N LEU A 242 -4.96 -0.43 -2.08
CA LEU A 242 -3.58 0.05 -2.04
C LEU A 242 -3.51 1.58 -2.16
N TYR A 243 -4.23 2.14 -3.13
CA TYR A 243 -4.24 3.57 -3.36
C TYR A 243 -4.87 4.36 -2.20
N LEU A 244 -5.97 3.85 -1.62
CA LEU A 244 -6.61 4.44 -0.44
C LEU A 244 -5.66 4.45 0.77
N ILE A 245 -4.99 3.33 1.03
CA ILE A 245 -4.01 3.21 2.13
C ILE A 245 -2.81 4.13 1.88
N TYR A 246 -2.27 4.14 0.65
CA TYR A 246 -1.17 5.03 0.27
C TYR A 246 -1.48 6.50 0.57
N ILE A 247 -2.66 6.98 0.15
CA ILE A 247 -3.03 8.38 0.40
C ILE A 247 -3.26 8.63 1.89
N SER A 248 -3.91 7.70 2.60
CA SER A 248 -4.14 7.83 4.05
C SER A 248 -2.81 7.93 4.81
N LEU A 249 -1.83 7.09 4.49
CA LEU A 249 -0.49 7.15 5.07
C LEU A 249 0.27 8.41 4.67
N LYS A 250 0.12 8.86 3.42
CA LYS A 250 0.72 10.10 2.93
C LYS A 250 0.15 11.32 3.66
N GLU A 251 -1.15 11.38 3.89
CA GLU A 251 -1.74 12.43 4.73
C GLU A 251 -1.25 12.34 6.18
N LEU A 252 -1.21 11.12 6.73
CA LEU A 252 -0.71 10.88 8.08
C LEU A 252 0.73 11.35 8.26
N SER A 253 1.59 11.20 7.24
CA SER A 253 2.99 11.64 7.30
C SER A 253 3.19 13.16 7.49
N TYR A 254 2.17 13.96 7.17
CA TYR A 254 2.19 15.41 7.39
C TYR A 254 1.57 15.84 8.72
N THR A 255 1.12 14.89 9.55
CA THR A 255 0.52 15.21 10.85
C THR A 255 1.57 15.33 11.95
N PRO A 256 1.26 16.05 13.06
CA PRO A 256 2.11 16.07 14.25
C PRO A 256 2.39 14.70 14.83
N LEU A 257 1.47 13.73 14.65
CA LEU A 257 1.63 12.35 15.10
C LEU A 257 2.83 11.67 14.42
N ALA A 258 3.01 11.86 13.11
CA ALA A 258 4.16 11.30 12.39
C ALA A 258 5.49 11.91 12.88
N LEU A 259 5.51 13.20 13.18
CA LEU A 259 6.68 13.87 13.77
C LEU A 259 7.00 13.32 15.17
N ALA A 260 5.97 13.06 15.99
CA ALA A 260 6.13 12.46 17.30
C ALA A 260 6.72 11.02 17.20
N TRP A 261 6.29 10.24 16.21
CA TRP A 261 6.88 8.92 15.94
C TRP A 261 8.36 9.01 15.57
N ILE A 262 8.73 9.94 14.69
CA ILE A 262 10.13 10.17 14.31
C ILE A 262 10.96 10.58 15.53
N ALA A 263 10.45 11.47 16.38
CA ALA A 263 11.13 11.87 17.62
C ALA A 263 11.38 10.67 18.54
N VAL A 264 10.39 9.79 18.72
CA VAL A 264 10.55 8.53 19.47
C VAL A 264 11.54 7.60 18.77
N ARG A 265 11.53 7.50 17.44
CA ARG A 265 12.49 6.70 16.68
C ARG A 265 13.93 7.15 16.94
N ASP A 266 14.18 8.44 16.86
CA ASP A 266 15.53 8.98 16.95
C ASP A 266 16.07 8.89 18.38
N ASN A 267 15.28 9.24 19.40
CA ASN A 267 15.66 9.03 20.80
C ASN A 267 14.42 8.99 21.72
N GLU A 268 14.06 7.79 22.18
CA GLU A 268 12.88 7.57 23.03
C GLU A 268 12.98 8.29 24.37
N VAL A 269 14.14 8.22 25.04
CA VAL A 269 14.33 8.86 26.36
C VAL A 269 14.19 10.39 26.22
N ARG A 270 14.77 10.97 25.19
CA ARG A 270 14.65 12.41 24.93
C ARG A 270 13.21 12.80 24.59
N ALA A 271 12.47 11.99 23.82
CA ALA A 271 11.07 12.25 23.54
C ALA A 271 10.21 12.22 24.80
N GLU A 272 10.47 11.27 25.71
CA GLU A 272 9.77 11.18 27.00
C GLU A 272 10.06 12.37 27.92
N THR A 273 11.29 12.86 27.97
CA THR A 273 11.63 14.09 28.72
C THR A 273 10.95 15.34 28.17
N MET A 274 10.58 15.33 26.89
CA MET A 274 9.77 16.39 26.25
C MET A 274 8.25 16.23 26.45
N GLY A 275 7.83 15.18 27.22
CA GLY A 275 6.42 14.95 27.56
C GLY A 275 5.67 14.02 26.59
N TYR A 276 6.34 13.40 25.60
CA TYR A 276 5.69 12.43 24.73
C TYR A 276 5.52 11.08 25.46
N ASN A 277 4.33 10.50 25.37
CA ASN A 277 4.08 9.14 25.85
C ASN A 277 4.49 8.13 24.77
N SER A 278 5.73 7.61 24.85
CA SER A 278 6.29 6.68 23.86
C SER A 278 5.46 5.38 23.74
N PHE A 279 4.92 4.88 24.85
CA PHE A 279 4.05 3.70 24.83
C PHE A 279 2.77 3.94 24.02
N ALA A 280 2.07 5.05 24.25
CA ALA A 280 0.85 5.37 23.50
C ALA A 280 1.13 5.55 22.02
N LEU A 281 2.23 6.22 21.65
CA LEU A 281 2.65 6.41 20.27
C LEU A 281 2.94 5.09 19.57
N LYS A 282 3.63 4.16 20.23
CA LYS A 282 3.90 2.81 19.72
C LYS A 282 2.61 2.00 19.58
N ALA A 283 1.71 2.07 20.57
CA ALA A 283 0.42 1.37 20.52
C ALA A 283 -0.44 1.83 19.34
N ILE A 284 -0.50 3.14 19.09
CA ILE A 284 -1.23 3.70 17.94
C ILE A 284 -0.62 3.23 16.63
N ALA A 285 0.70 3.24 16.50
CA ALA A 285 1.37 2.79 15.27
C ALA A 285 1.18 1.29 15.03
N LEU A 286 1.31 0.44 16.07
CA LEU A 286 1.05 -0.99 15.98
C LEU A 286 -0.41 -1.29 15.64
N SER A 287 -1.35 -0.51 16.17
CA SER A 287 -2.77 -0.59 15.87
C SER A 287 -3.04 -0.30 14.37
N ILE A 288 -2.54 0.81 13.85
CA ILE A 288 -2.71 1.18 12.43
C ILE A 288 -2.01 0.16 11.53
N SER A 289 -0.80 -0.22 11.86
CA SER A 289 -0.03 -1.23 11.12
C SER A 289 -0.75 -2.58 11.13
N GLY A 290 -1.27 -3.01 12.28
CA GLY A 290 -2.04 -4.24 12.39
C GLY A 290 -3.31 -4.24 11.55
N ALA A 291 -4.04 -3.12 11.51
CA ALA A 291 -5.21 -2.96 10.66
C ALA A 291 -4.86 -3.11 9.17
N ILE A 292 -3.81 -2.42 8.70
CA ILE A 292 -3.37 -2.47 7.30
C ILE A 292 -2.85 -3.88 6.95
N GLY A 293 -2.07 -4.51 7.84
CA GLY A 293 -1.60 -5.88 7.66
C GLY A 293 -2.74 -6.89 7.55
N ALA A 294 -3.79 -6.74 8.35
CA ALA A 294 -4.99 -7.58 8.28
C ALA A 294 -5.79 -7.36 6.98
N ILE A 295 -5.89 -6.12 6.49
CA ILE A 295 -6.50 -5.83 5.17
C ILE A 295 -5.74 -6.55 4.06
N SER A 296 -4.42 -6.54 4.09
CA SER A 296 -3.59 -7.24 3.12
C SER A 296 -3.84 -8.75 3.14
N GLY A 297 -3.93 -9.36 4.34
CA GLY A 297 -4.31 -10.77 4.50
C GLY A 297 -5.71 -11.09 3.99
N SER A 298 -6.68 -10.21 4.23
CA SER A 298 -8.04 -10.35 3.72
C SER A 298 -8.10 -10.34 2.18
N LEU A 299 -7.30 -9.50 1.53
CA LEU A 299 -7.18 -9.48 0.07
C LEU A 299 -6.46 -10.71 -0.47
N TYR A 300 -5.46 -11.21 0.27
CA TYR A 300 -4.71 -12.40 -0.11
C TYR A 300 -5.62 -13.63 -0.26
N ILE A 301 -6.64 -13.77 0.59
CA ILE A 301 -7.61 -14.87 0.52
C ILE A 301 -8.39 -14.88 -0.79
N LEU A 302 -8.73 -13.72 -1.34
CA LEU A 302 -9.38 -13.66 -2.65
C LEU A 302 -8.45 -14.12 -3.78
N TYR A 303 -7.17 -13.80 -3.65
CA TYR A 303 -6.15 -14.19 -4.63
C TYR A 303 -5.84 -15.68 -4.55
N SER A 304 -5.61 -16.22 -3.35
CA SER A 304 -5.23 -17.61 -3.11
C SER A 304 -6.41 -18.59 -3.06
N GLN A 305 -7.64 -18.08 -2.93
CA GLN A 305 -8.87 -18.84 -2.71
C GLN A 305 -8.83 -19.79 -1.50
N GLY A 306 -7.97 -19.45 -0.53
CA GLY A 306 -7.85 -20.24 0.68
C GLY A 306 -6.83 -19.68 1.68
N ALA A 307 -6.99 -20.05 2.95
CA ALA A 307 -6.08 -19.75 4.03
C ALA A 307 -5.31 -21.00 4.44
N ASN A 308 -3.98 -20.96 4.34
CA ASN A 308 -3.09 -22.02 4.81
C ASN A 308 -2.10 -21.42 5.80
N PRO A 309 -1.82 -22.06 6.96
CA PRO A 309 -0.89 -21.53 7.95
C PRO A 309 0.50 -21.27 7.38
N ASP A 310 1.00 -22.13 6.48
CA ASP A 310 2.34 -22.04 5.89
C ASP A 310 2.48 -20.84 4.93
N THR A 311 1.37 -20.39 4.34
CA THR A 311 1.37 -19.25 3.42
C THR A 311 0.91 -17.94 4.08
N THR A 312 0.36 -18.00 5.31
CA THR A 312 -0.21 -16.80 5.96
C THR A 312 0.50 -16.41 7.26
N PHE A 313 0.95 -17.39 8.06
CA PHE A 313 1.66 -17.16 9.32
C PHE A 313 3.15 -17.51 9.25
N SER A 314 3.69 -17.86 8.08
CA SER A 314 5.11 -18.19 7.96
C SER A 314 5.98 -17.01 8.39
N PRO A 315 7.05 -17.26 9.18
CA PRO A 315 8.04 -16.22 9.49
C PRO A 315 8.65 -15.57 8.23
N LEU A 316 8.70 -16.32 7.14
CA LEU A 316 9.20 -15.84 5.85
C LEU A 316 8.40 -14.63 5.33
N ILE A 317 7.07 -14.59 5.58
CA ILE A 317 6.23 -13.44 5.20
C ILE A 317 6.65 -12.17 5.94
N SER A 318 7.02 -12.27 7.23
CA SER A 318 7.56 -11.12 7.96
C SER A 318 8.88 -10.64 7.37
N VAL A 319 9.74 -11.57 6.92
CA VAL A 319 11.00 -11.25 6.23
C VAL A 319 10.72 -10.58 4.89
N TYR A 320 9.76 -11.04 4.12
CA TYR A 320 9.36 -10.38 2.87
C TYR A 320 8.93 -8.93 3.09
N GLY A 321 8.14 -8.65 4.14
CA GLY A 321 7.77 -7.27 4.50
C GLY A 321 8.98 -6.36 4.76
N LEU A 322 10.00 -6.90 5.44
CA LEU A 322 11.28 -6.22 5.67
C LEU A 322 12.02 -5.97 4.34
N VAL A 323 12.17 -7.01 3.53
CA VAL A 323 12.89 -6.96 2.24
C VAL A 323 12.25 -5.94 1.30
N TYR A 324 10.93 -5.97 1.13
CA TYR A 324 10.20 -5.01 0.29
C TYR A 324 10.43 -3.58 0.75
N SER A 325 10.39 -3.36 2.07
CA SER A 325 10.59 -2.04 2.65
C SER A 325 12.02 -1.53 2.48
N ILE A 326 13.04 -2.39 2.70
CA ILE A 326 14.45 -1.99 2.57
C ILE A 326 14.81 -1.75 1.10
N ILE A 327 14.47 -2.67 0.20
CA ILE A 327 14.77 -2.54 -1.23
C ILE A 327 14.09 -1.31 -1.82
N GLY A 328 12.84 -1.06 -1.44
CA GLY A 328 12.12 0.11 -1.91
C GLY A 328 12.64 1.43 -1.33
N GLY A 329 13.02 1.43 -0.06
CA GLY A 329 13.45 2.60 0.72
C GLY A 329 12.53 2.86 1.90
N VAL A 330 12.99 2.48 3.10
CA VAL A 330 12.22 2.45 4.37
C VAL A 330 11.65 3.81 4.76
N TYR A 331 12.37 4.89 4.44
CA TYR A 331 12.01 6.25 4.87
C TYR A 331 11.09 6.99 3.88
N THR A 332 10.65 6.31 2.82
CA THR A 332 9.73 6.88 1.83
C THR A 332 8.44 6.07 1.81
N ILE A 333 7.29 6.73 1.59
CA ILE A 333 5.99 6.02 1.54
C ILE A 333 5.86 5.26 0.21
N GLU A 334 6.40 5.80 -0.87
CA GLU A 334 6.41 5.17 -2.19
C GLU A 334 7.36 3.96 -2.25
N GLY A 335 8.40 3.94 -1.40
CA GLY A 335 9.44 2.90 -1.40
C GLY A 335 8.90 1.49 -1.27
N PRO A 336 8.19 1.15 -0.20
CA PRO A 336 7.67 -0.19 0.01
C PRO A 336 6.78 -0.71 -1.13
N ILE A 337 6.04 0.18 -1.80
CA ILE A 337 5.22 -0.17 -2.96
C ILE A 337 6.12 -0.59 -4.13
N ILE A 338 7.11 0.23 -4.46
CA ILE A 338 8.06 -0.03 -5.55
C ILE A 338 8.88 -1.29 -5.24
N GLY A 339 9.35 -1.44 -4.00
CA GLY A 339 10.09 -2.61 -3.55
C GLY A 339 9.28 -3.90 -3.67
N ALA A 340 8.02 -3.90 -3.21
CA ALA A 340 7.15 -5.08 -3.31
C ALA A 340 6.86 -5.45 -4.77
N ILE A 341 6.52 -4.49 -5.62
CA ILE A 341 6.25 -4.74 -7.05
C ILE A 341 7.49 -5.32 -7.72
N LEU A 342 8.66 -4.72 -7.50
CA LEU A 342 9.90 -5.17 -8.11
C LEU A 342 10.27 -6.58 -7.67
N VAL A 343 10.26 -6.83 -6.35
CA VAL A 343 10.67 -8.13 -5.80
C VAL A 343 9.71 -9.24 -6.24
N VAL A 344 8.40 -9.00 -6.18
CA VAL A 344 7.40 -10.01 -6.60
C VAL A 344 7.54 -10.35 -8.09
N ILE A 345 7.75 -9.33 -8.95
CA ILE A 345 7.95 -9.57 -10.38
C ILE A 345 9.23 -10.38 -10.60
N VAL A 346 10.35 -9.96 -10.01
CA VAL A 346 11.64 -10.65 -10.16
C VAL A 346 11.55 -12.09 -9.66
N GLU A 347 11.00 -12.30 -8.45
CA GLU A 347 10.86 -13.64 -7.86
C GLU A 347 10.02 -14.55 -8.75
N ARG A 348 8.93 -14.03 -9.32
CA ARG A 348 8.07 -14.82 -10.21
C ARG A 348 8.78 -15.23 -11.50
N TYR A 349 9.49 -14.30 -12.14
CA TYR A 349 10.26 -14.61 -13.33
C TYR A 349 11.41 -15.60 -13.03
N LEU A 350 12.14 -15.40 -11.91
CA LEU A 350 13.17 -16.35 -11.51
C LEU A 350 12.60 -17.75 -11.24
N SER A 351 11.43 -17.84 -10.62
CA SER A 351 10.75 -19.12 -10.36
C SER A 351 10.42 -19.88 -11.64
N ASP A 352 9.99 -19.17 -12.68
CA ASP A 352 9.62 -19.78 -13.96
C ASP A 352 10.85 -20.34 -14.72
N TYR A 353 12.05 -19.72 -14.56
CA TYR A 353 13.27 -20.14 -15.28
C TYR A 353 14.19 -21.06 -14.47
N LEU A 354 14.28 -20.88 -13.15
CA LEU A 354 15.29 -21.52 -12.30
C LEU A 354 14.75 -22.69 -11.46
N GLY A 355 13.43 -22.91 -11.45
CA GLY A 355 12.82 -24.00 -10.68
C GLY A 355 13.26 -23.97 -9.20
N GLY A 356 13.85 -25.08 -8.73
CA GLY A 356 14.27 -25.20 -7.32
C GLY A 356 15.39 -24.26 -6.86
N TRP A 357 16.15 -23.66 -7.78
CA TRP A 357 17.22 -22.70 -7.45
C TRP A 357 16.74 -21.29 -7.26
N ASN A 358 15.48 -21.00 -7.53
CA ASN A 358 14.89 -19.65 -7.43
C ASN A 358 15.15 -19.01 -6.06
N MET A 359 15.00 -19.77 -4.97
CA MET A 359 15.15 -19.25 -3.59
C MET A 359 16.58 -18.80 -3.30
N VAL A 360 17.58 -19.56 -3.79
CA VAL A 360 19.00 -19.23 -3.61
C VAL A 360 19.36 -17.97 -4.40
N VAL A 361 18.96 -17.93 -5.68
CA VAL A 361 19.27 -16.78 -6.56
C VAL A 361 18.56 -15.52 -6.07
N THR A 362 17.30 -15.62 -5.64
CA THR A 362 16.57 -14.50 -5.04
C THR A 362 17.25 -13.99 -3.78
N GLY A 363 17.75 -14.89 -2.90
CA GLY A 363 18.48 -14.49 -1.69
C GLY A 363 19.78 -13.75 -2.04
N ILE A 364 20.57 -14.24 -2.99
CA ILE A 364 21.80 -13.58 -3.46
C ILE A 364 21.47 -12.19 -4.06
N LEU A 365 20.42 -12.12 -4.87
CA LEU A 365 19.96 -10.86 -5.47
C LEU A 365 19.55 -9.84 -4.41
N PHE A 366 18.85 -10.25 -3.35
CA PHE A 366 18.48 -9.36 -2.24
C PHE A 366 19.71 -8.83 -1.51
N ILE A 367 20.69 -9.69 -1.22
CA ILE A 367 21.96 -9.27 -0.61
C ILE A 367 22.66 -8.24 -1.51
N ALA A 368 22.76 -8.52 -2.81
CA ALA A 368 23.37 -7.62 -3.76
C ALA A 368 22.67 -6.25 -3.82
N ILE A 369 21.33 -6.23 -3.88
CA ILE A 369 20.55 -4.98 -3.91
C ILE A 369 20.77 -4.17 -2.61
N ILE A 370 20.71 -4.81 -1.43
CA ILE A 370 20.90 -4.13 -0.15
C ILE A 370 22.32 -3.56 -0.04
N MET A 371 23.34 -4.27 -0.53
CA MET A 371 24.72 -3.79 -0.52
C MET A 371 24.96 -2.64 -1.51
N LEU A 372 24.36 -2.68 -2.69
CA LEU A 372 24.53 -1.66 -3.73
C LEU A 372 23.67 -0.42 -3.50
N LEU A 373 22.49 -0.57 -2.88
CA LEU A 373 21.49 0.49 -2.70
C LEU A 373 21.06 0.59 -1.22
N PRO A 374 21.94 0.98 -0.30
CA PRO A 374 21.64 0.97 1.14
C PRO A 374 20.51 1.93 1.54
N ALA A 375 20.23 2.96 0.74
CA ALA A 375 19.10 3.87 0.94
C ALA A 375 17.80 3.38 0.27
N GLY A 376 17.82 2.24 -0.44
CA GLY A 376 16.75 1.73 -1.27
C GLY A 376 16.66 2.39 -2.65
N ILE A 377 15.81 1.88 -3.51
CA ILE A 377 15.71 2.30 -4.93
C ILE A 377 15.06 3.68 -5.05
N THR A 378 14.04 3.99 -4.23
CA THR A 378 13.23 5.22 -4.36
C THR A 378 14.01 6.51 -4.27
N PRO A 379 14.98 6.72 -3.36
CA PRO A 379 15.76 7.96 -3.31
C PRO A 379 16.56 8.20 -4.60
N TYR A 380 17.10 7.14 -5.21
CA TYR A 380 17.83 7.25 -6.48
C TYR A 380 16.89 7.61 -7.64
N LEU A 381 15.70 7.01 -7.69
CA LEU A 381 14.67 7.38 -8.68
C LEU A 381 14.24 8.84 -8.53
N GLN A 382 14.04 9.31 -7.30
CA GLN A 382 13.70 10.71 -7.03
C GLN A 382 14.82 11.66 -7.43
N ALA A 383 16.07 11.31 -7.17
CA ALA A 383 17.24 12.11 -7.57
C ALA A 383 17.37 12.18 -9.11
N ALA A 384 17.16 11.05 -9.80
CA ALA A 384 17.15 11.00 -11.27
C ALA A 384 16.00 11.85 -11.84
N TRP A 385 14.79 11.73 -11.30
CA TRP A 385 13.63 12.52 -11.71
C TRP A 385 13.86 14.02 -11.53
N ASN A 386 14.41 14.43 -10.40
CA ASN A 386 14.73 15.83 -10.14
C ASN A 386 15.76 16.38 -11.12
N LYS A 387 16.80 15.60 -11.49
CA LYS A 387 17.77 15.99 -12.52
C LYS A 387 17.09 16.21 -13.87
N ILE A 388 16.22 15.29 -14.28
CA ILE A 388 15.47 15.40 -15.55
C ILE A 388 14.60 16.66 -15.54
N HIS A 389 13.89 16.93 -14.45
CA HIS A 389 13.05 18.13 -14.32
C HIS A 389 13.84 19.43 -14.38
N ILE A 390 15.05 19.46 -13.80
CA ILE A 390 15.95 20.64 -13.90
C ILE A 390 16.42 20.84 -15.34
N VAL A 391 16.83 19.78 -16.03
CA VAL A 391 17.28 19.84 -17.43
C VAL A 391 16.14 20.34 -18.34
N VAL A 392 14.93 19.77 -18.20
CA VAL A 392 13.76 20.20 -18.98
C VAL A 392 13.40 21.67 -18.72
N ARG A 393 13.46 22.13 -17.45
CA ARG A 393 13.22 23.55 -17.11
C ARG A 393 14.27 24.49 -17.71
N LEU A 394 15.52 24.06 -17.75
CA LEU A 394 16.60 24.86 -18.33
C LEU A 394 16.49 24.93 -19.85
N SER A 395 16.13 23.83 -20.53
CA SER A 395 15.91 23.83 -21.98
C SER A 395 14.75 24.75 -22.37
N THR A 396 13.62 24.65 -21.64
CA THR A 396 12.44 25.51 -21.90
C THR A 396 12.73 27.01 -21.65
N LYS A 397 13.58 27.35 -20.66
CA LYS A 397 14.02 28.74 -20.45
C LYS A 397 14.95 29.23 -21.55
N MET A 398 15.84 28.36 -22.07
CA MET A 398 16.74 28.74 -23.16
C MET A 398 15.98 28.96 -24.47
N ASP A 399 14.94 28.15 -24.73
CA ASP A 399 14.10 28.33 -25.94
C ASP A 399 13.29 29.62 -25.88
N ILE A 400 12.75 29.98 -24.72
CA ILE A 400 12.02 31.26 -24.51
C ILE A 400 12.97 32.45 -24.69
N THR A 401 14.21 32.36 -24.18
CA THR A 401 15.21 33.45 -24.35
C THR A 401 15.70 33.58 -25.76
N LYS A 402 15.79 32.50 -26.54
CA LYS A 402 16.10 32.56 -27.98
C LYS A 402 14.95 33.17 -28.77
N ALA A 403 13.70 32.75 -28.54
CA ALA A 403 12.50 33.31 -29.17
C ALA A 403 12.32 34.82 -28.91
N PHE A 404 12.64 35.27 -27.68
CA PHE A 404 12.64 36.70 -27.34
C PHE A 404 13.74 37.50 -28.07
N LYS A 405 14.90 36.91 -28.34
CA LYS A 405 15.99 37.55 -29.10
C LYS A 405 15.75 37.58 -30.60
N GLU A 406 15.02 36.61 -31.13
CA GLU A 406 14.65 36.59 -32.56
C GLU A 406 13.50 37.57 -32.89
N ASN A 407 12.60 37.82 -31.95
CA ASN A 407 11.45 38.74 -32.12
C ASN A 407 11.84 40.22 -31.95
N ASN A 408 13.03 40.52 -31.45
CA ASN A 408 13.57 41.88 -31.26
C ASN A 408 14.69 42.25 -32.27
N ARG A 409 14.85 41.46 -33.34
CA ARG A 409 15.61 41.79 -34.56
C ARG A 409 14.67 42.00 -35.73
#